data_6ffca7b7f18b5876012c37041cf69e19
#
_entry.id   6ffca7b7f18b5876012c37041cf69e19
#
_cell.length_a   1.000
_cell.length_b   1.000
_cell.length_c   1.000
_cell.angle_alpha   90.00
_cell.angle_beta   90.00
_cell.angle_gamma   90.00
#
_symmetry.space_group_name_H-M   'P 1'
#
loop_
_entity.id
_entity.type
_entity.pdbx_description
1 polymer ?
#
loop_
_entity_poly.entity_id
_entity_poly.type
_entity_poly.pdbx_seq_one_letter_code
_entity_poly.pdbx_strand_id
1 'polypeptide(L)'
;MANLLQKASIVLTPTAYDNGKVLCAKPSEPPYGDFDFSRNSAATRVNAQGLVENVQILSSNLVQNGDFSEEGVQEISNGSFSQEGVQEVSNGSFSQEGSELVTNGDFENGSTGWNLGSGWSIVSGVAISDGVSSNSNLFTNPFFSVSTLVKMTISITNYVSGSLELYLSSYSFETITANGEYTFYTTADRPGGRLYLKSLNFNGSIDNVSVREVAQDWTLGGEVTMGDNLAHFESNTNTYSYVRQDISSLTSKTYKIQLEVKNYVSGAVQVAFSGASPIAQNLNVSTDGVYTAYLTPNANGDDFEVSRRFLGGNFNFDITNISVKEVGQDWTLGTGWSIGENK
;
A
#
# COMPACT_ATOMS: atom_id res chain seq x y z
N MET A 1 58.21 -53.84 -59.04
CA MET A 1 58.31 -52.52 -58.33
C MET A 1 57.53 -52.59 -57.06
N ALA A 2 58.18 -52.53 -55.90
CA ALA A 2 57.40 -52.45 -54.63
C ALA A 2 56.63 -51.16 -54.57
N ASN A 3 55.39 -51.26 -54.31
CA ASN A 3 54.46 -50.12 -54.18
C ASN A 3 55.01 -49.14 -53.15
N LEU A 4 55.12 -47.88 -53.50
CA LEU A 4 55.55 -46.78 -52.61
C LEU A 4 54.84 -46.80 -51.30
N LEU A 5 53.56 -47.19 -51.32
CA LEU A 5 52.75 -47.33 -50.13
C LEU A 5 53.27 -48.40 -49.16
N GLN A 6 53.87 -49.47 -49.65
CA GLN A 6 54.46 -50.55 -48.81
C GLN A 6 55.80 -50.16 -48.18
N LYS A 7 56.44 -49.13 -48.70
CA LYS A 7 57.71 -48.61 -48.16
C LYS A 7 57.55 -47.38 -47.27
N ALA A 8 56.39 -46.80 -47.24
CA ALA A 8 56.14 -45.64 -46.42
C ALA A 8 56.04 -46.05 -44.95
N SER A 9 56.71 -45.34 -44.10
CA SER A 9 56.57 -45.53 -42.64
C SER A 9 55.27 -44.95 -42.08
N ILE A 10 54.70 -43.92 -42.73
CA ILE A 10 53.43 -43.26 -42.33
C ILE A 10 52.75 -42.81 -43.62
N VAL A 11 51.51 -43.13 -43.78
CA VAL A 11 50.64 -42.57 -44.83
C VAL A 11 49.48 -41.77 -44.11
N LEU A 12 49.50 -40.46 -44.28
CA LEU A 12 48.48 -39.60 -43.82
C LEU A 12 47.42 -39.44 -44.91
N THR A 13 46.19 -39.83 -44.61
CA THR A 13 45.04 -39.63 -45.49
C THR A 13 44.23 -38.50 -44.96
N PRO A 14 44.17 -37.33 -45.61
CA PRO A 14 43.46 -36.14 -45.10
C PRO A 14 41.95 -36.22 -45.27
N THR A 15 41.41 -37.43 -45.49
CA THR A 15 39.98 -37.59 -45.81
C THR A 15 39.05 -37.79 -44.63
N ALA A 16 39.60 -37.93 -43.43
CA ALA A 16 38.77 -38.02 -42.20
C ALA A 16 39.42 -37.25 -41.06
N TYR A 17 38.73 -36.33 -40.56
CA TYR A 17 39.07 -35.59 -39.35
C TYR A 17 37.92 -35.77 -38.38
N ASP A 18 38.16 -36.35 -37.25
CA ASP A 18 37.17 -36.51 -36.20
C ASP A 18 37.77 -36.11 -34.86
N ASN A 19 37.16 -35.12 -34.21
CA ASN A 19 37.45 -34.71 -32.86
C ASN A 19 38.96 -34.53 -32.54
N GLY A 20 39.69 -33.86 -33.38
CA GLY A 20 41.12 -33.58 -33.21
C GLY A 20 42.07 -34.72 -33.60
N LYS A 21 41.58 -35.78 -34.21
CA LYS A 21 42.36 -36.94 -34.65
C LYS A 21 42.54 -36.93 -36.14
N VAL A 22 43.76 -37.22 -36.57
CA VAL A 22 44.09 -37.47 -37.97
C VAL A 22 44.24 -38.99 -38.14
N LEU A 23 43.39 -39.57 -38.98
CA LEU A 23 43.48 -41.01 -39.31
C LEU A 23 44.70 -41.26 -40.16
N CYS A 24 45.56 -42.14 -39.71
CA CYS A 24 46.71 -42.57 -40.49
C CYS A 24 46.72 -44.07 -40.63
N ALA A 25 47.29 -44.52 -41.74
CA ALA A 25 47.53 -45.92 -41.99
C ALA A 25 49.00 -46.16 -42.10
N LYS A 26 49.50 -47.13 -41.38
CA LYS A 26 50.85 -47.70 -41.61
C LYS A 26 50.70 -49.00 -42.40
N PRO A 27 50.97 -49.03 -43.71
CA PRO A 27 50.58 -50.13 -44.55
C PRO A 27 51.20 -51.48 -44.16
N SER A 28 52.31 -51.47 -43.41
CA SER A 28 53.03 -52.66 -43.01
C SER A 28 52.67 -53.25 -41.64
N GLU A 29 51.84 -52.56 -40.85
CA GLU A 29 51.52 -52.97 -39.47
C GLU A 29 50.03 -52.63 -39.10
N PRO A 30 49.08 -53.49 -39.34
CA PRO A 30 47.76 -53.36 -38.79
C PRO A 30 47.73 -53.80 -37.31
N PRO A 31 46.88 -53.21 -36.46
CA PRO A 31 45.88 -52.15 -36.78
C PRO A 31 46.54 -50.79 -36.92
N TYR A 32 46.05 -50.02 -37.84
CA TYR A 32 46.49 -48.65 -38.06
C TYR A 32 46.15 -47.76 -36.87
N GLY A 33 47.12 -46.94 -36.45
CA GLY A 33 46.91 -46.06 -35.29
C GLY A 33 46.38 -44.69 -35.69
N ASP A 34 45.50 -44.22 -34.92
CA ASP A 34 45.09 -42.81 -34.93
C ASP A 34 46.12 -41.99 -34.14
N PHE A 35 46.49 -40.83 -34.65
CA PHE A 35 47.32 -39.90 -33.89
C PHE A 35 46.47 -38.88 -33.20
N ASP A 36 46.53 -38.87 -31.87
CA ASP A 36 46.04 -37.78 -31.08
C ASP A 36 47.07 -36.64 -31.09
N PHE A 37 46.66 -35.52 -31.60
CA PHE A 37 47.46 -34.29 -31.54
C PHE A 37 46.91 -33.38 -30.41
N SER A 38 47.57 -33.42 -29.28
CA SER A 38 47.37 -32.42 -28.25
C SER A 38 48.55 -31.46 -28.24
N ARG A 39 48.25 -30.18 -28.10
CA ARG A 39 49.31 -29.18 -28.19
C ARG A 39 49.13 -28.15 -27.08
N ASN A 40 50.14 -28.01 -26.23
CA ASN A 40 50.20 -26.95 -25.22
C ASN A 40 50.90 -25.68 -25.71
N SER A 41 51.11 -25.54 -27.02
CA SER A 41 51.79 -24.40 -27.61
C SER A 41 51.04 -23.87 -28.83
N ALA A 42 51.26 -22.63 -29.19
CA ALA A 42 50.70 -22.05 -30.41
C ALA A 42 51.09 -22.88 -31.66
N ALA A 43 50.11 -23.09 -32.53
CA ALA A 43 50.37 -23.73 -33.83
C ALA A 43 51.25 -22.82 -34.70
N THR A 44 52.09 -23.45 -35.52
CA THR A 44 52.86 -22.74 -36.54
C THR A 44 52.41 -23.18 -37.92
N ARG A 45 52.48 -22.29 -38.88
CA ARG A 45 52.27 -22.57 -40.30
C ARG A 45 53.42 -22.00 -41.13
N VAL A 46 53.62 -22.53 -42.34
CA VAL A 46 54.51 -21.93 -43.34
C VAL A 46 53.64 -20.93 -44.14
N ASN A 47 54.09 -19.72 -44.21
CA ASN A 47 53.42 -18.69 -45.01
C ASN A 47 53.74 -18.75 -46.47
N ALA A 48 53.17 -17.91 -47.31
CA ALA A 48 53.40 -17.91 -48.75
C ALA A 48 54.85 -17.56 -49.15
N GLN A 49 55.69 -17.03 -48.28
CA GLN A 49 57.09 -16.76 -48.46
C GLN A 49 58.01 -17.88 -47.97
N GLY A 50 57.44 -19.01 -47.53
CA GLY A 50 58.19 -20.15 -47.03
C GLY A 50 58.72 -20.02 -45.60
N LEU A 51 58.26 -18.96 -44.86
CA LEU A 51 58.66 -18.74 -43.47
C LEU A 51 57.67 -19.37 -42.49
N VAL A 52 58.22 -19.94 -41.41
CA VAL A 52 57.39 -20.46 -40.31
C VAL A 52 56.88 -19.30 -39.48
N GLU A 53 55.59 -19.19 -39.36
CA GLU A 53 54.95 -18.21 -38.56
C GLU A 53 54.00 -18.85 -37.52
N ASN A 54 53.78 -18.22 -36.40
CA ASN A 54 52.80 -18.66 -35.45
C ASN A 54 51.39 -18.41 -36.01
N VAL A 55 50.55 -19.43 -35.95
CA VAL A 55 49.12 -19.26 -36.21
C VAL A 55 48.56 -18.51 -35.02
N GLN A 56 48.44 -17.20 -35.15
CA GLN A 56 47.69 -16.39 -34.17
C GLN A 56 46.21 -16.59 -34.42
N ILE A 57 45.46 -16.72 -33.36
CA ILE A 57 44.04 -16.47 -33.43
C ILE A 57 43.90 -14.97 -33.74
N LEU A 58 43.60 -14.64 -34.98
CA LEU A 58 43.63 -13.26 -35.50
C LEU A 58 42.53 -12.36 -34.87
N SER A 59 41.61 -12.93 -34.16
CA SER A 59 40.61 -12.19 -33.36
C SER A 59 39.95 -13.14 -32.36
N SER A 60 39.30 -12.57 -31.39
CA SER A 60 38.23 -13.24 -30.68
C SER A 60 37.23 -13.83 -31.68
N ASN A 61 36.53 -14.83 -31.31
CA ASN A 61 35.48 -15.43 -32.12
C ASN A 61 34.64 -14.34 -32.84
N LEU A 62 34.67 -14.38 -34.19
CA LEU A 62 33.92 -13.41 -35.00
C LEU A 62 32.40 -13.66 -34.95
N VAL A 63 32.02 -14.86 -34.55
CA VAL A 63 30.63 -15.20 -34.30
C VAL A 63 30.38 -14.94 -32.83
N GLN A 64 29.74 -13.81 -32.54
CA GLN A 64 29.27 -13.52 -31.20
C GLN A 64 28.01 -14.35 -30.94
N ASN A 65 27.83 -14.78 -29.69
CA ASN A 65 26.68 -15.60 -29.27
C ASN A 65 26.43 -16.81 -30.21
N GLY A 66 27.50 -17.51 -30.65
CA GLY A 66 27.40 -18.63 -31.57
C GLY A 66 26.68 -19.86 -31.01
N ASP A 67 26.52 -19.93 -29.69
CA ASP A 67 25.74 -20.92 -28.94
C ASP A 67 24.33 -20.47 -28.63
N PHE A 68 23.95 -19.24 -29.04
CA PHE A 68 22.66 -18.62 -28.78
C PHE A 68 22.32 -18.46 -27.28
N SER A 69 23.34 -18.46 -26.42
CA SER A 69 23.15 -18.36 -24.96
C SER A 69 23.08 -16.92 -24.43
N GLU A 70 23.54 -15.95 -25.20
CA GLU A 70 23.47 -14.56 -24.82
C GLU A 70 22.10 -13.99 -25.16
N GLU A 71 21.36 -13.63 -24.13
CA GLU A 71 20.11 -12.90 -24.28
C GLU A 71 20.38 -11.40 -24.37
N GLY A 72 19.66 -10.71 -25.23
CA GLY A 72 19.68 -9.26 -25.28
C GLY A 72 19.09 -8.63 -24.01
N VAL A 73 19.09 -7.30 -23.95
CA VAL A 73 18.36 -6.59 -22.88
C VAL A 73 16.87 -6.90 -23.00
N GLN A 74 16.22 -6.98 -21.85
CA GLN A 74 14.76 -7.16 -21.84
C GLN A 74 14.10 -5.94 -22.46
N GLU A 75 13.41 -6.13 -23.60
CA GLU A 75 12.74 -5.06 -24.34
C GLU A 75 11.30 -4.80 -23.86
N ILE A 76 10.72 -5.74 -23.15
CA ILE A 76 9.36 -5.63 -22.65
C ILE A 76 9.39 -5.17 -21.19
N SER A 77 8.89 -3.96 -20.94
CA SER A 77 8.72 -3.46 -19.60
C SER A 77 7.60 -4.19 -18.88
N ASN A 78 7.77 -4.40 -17.57
CA ASN A 78 6.76 -5.03 -16.71
C ASN A 78 6.20 -6.36 -17.26
N GLY A 79 7.05 -7.19 -17.86
CA GLY A 79 6.65 -8.49 -18.42
C GLY A 79 6.09 -9.48 -17.40
N SER A 80 6.36 -9.27 -16.11
CA SER A 80 5.81 -10.05 -15.00
C SER A 80 4.50 -9.49 -14.45
N PHE A 81 4.04 -8.34 -14.92
CA PHE A 81 2.89 -7.59 -14.39
C PHE A 81 2.98 -7.25 -12.89
N SER A 82 4.18 -7.30 -12.31
CA SER A 82 4.40 -7.12 -10.87
C SER A 82 4.67 -5.68 -10.46
N GLN A 83 4.92 -4.79 -11.42
CA GLN A 83 5.10 -3.38 -11.13
C GLN A 83 3.77 -2.74 -10.75
N GLU A 84 3.80 -2.01 -9.65
CA GLU A 84 2.69 -1.21 -9.17
C GLU A 84 2.99 0.27 -9.35
N GLY A 85 1.98 1.04 -9.71
CA GLY A 85 2.02 2.49 -9.78
C GLY A 85 2.13 3.14 -8.41
N VAL A 86 2.03 4.46 -8.40
CA VAL A 86 1.95 5.22 -7.16
C VAL A 86 0.65 4.89 -6.42
N GLN A 87 0.65 5.18 -5.12
CA GLN A 87 -0.57 5.09 -4.32
C GLN A 87 -1.53 6.21 -4.73
N GLU A 88 -2.73 5.86 -5.11
CA GLU A 88 -3.76 6.81 -5.56
C GLU A 88 -4.61 7.37 -4.40
N VAL A 89 -4.78 6.61 -3.32
CA VAL A 89 -5.53 7.08 -2.14
C VAL A 89 -4.60 7.73 -1.12
N SER A 90 -5.04 8.82 -0.54
CA SER A 90 -4.41 9.47 0.61
C SER A 90 -4.94 8.88 1.90
N ASN A 91 -4.13 8.91 2.96
CA ASN A 91 -4.55 8.51 4.31
C ASN A 91 -5.32 7.18 4.37
N GLY A 92 -4.87 6.17 3.62
CA GLY A 92 -5.53 4.85 3.56
C GLY A 92 -5.51 4.07 4.88
N SER A 93 -4.65 4.46 5.83
CA SER A 93 -4.60 3.92 7.19
C SER A 93 -5.47 4.69 8.19
N PHE A 94 -6.12 5.77 7.77
CA PHE A 94 -6.89 6.70 8.60
C PHE A 94 -6.11 7.30 9.79
N SER A 95 -4.79 7.21 9.79
CA SER A 95 -3.92 7.60 10.90
C SER A 95 -3.47 9.06 10.85
N GLN A 96 -3.72 9.77 9.75
CA GLN A 96 -3.37 11.18 9.64
C GLN A 96 -4.32 12.02 10.47
N GLU A 97 -3.75 12.87 11.31
CA GLU A 97 -4.47 13.86 12.09
C GLU A 97 -4.13 15.27 11.58
N GLY A 98 -5.13 16.14 11.59
CA GLY A 98 -4.97 17.55 11.30
C GLY A 98 -4.20 18.29 12.38
N SER A 99 -4.06 19.59 12.17
CA SER A 99 -3.48 20.47 13.19
C SER A 99 -4.33 20.50 14.45
N GLU A 100 -3.71 20.80 15.59
CA GLU A 100 -4.43 21.02 16.84
C GLU A 100 -5.39 22.22 16.69
N LEU A 101 -6.65 22.01 17.05
CA LEU A 101 -7.73 23.01 16.97
C LEU A 101 -7.98 23.72 18.30
N VAL A 102 -7.61 23.10 19.42
CA VAL A 102 -7.76 23.70 20.76
C VAL A 102 -6.51 24.50 21.09
N THR A 103 -6.67 25.75 21.43
CA THR A 103 -5.60 26.57 21.95
C THR A 103 -5.44 26.33 23.45
N ASN A 104 -4.21 26.07 23.90
CA ASN A 104 -3.87 25.94 25.33
C ASN A 104 -4.70 24.83 26.01
N GLY A 105 -4.74 23.64 25.42
CA GLY A 105 -5.45 22.49 25.97
C GLY A 105 -4.77 21.85 27.17
N ASP A 106 -3.50 22.20 27.43
CA ASP A 106 -2.69 21.90 28.60
C ASP A 106 -2.84 22.94 29.74
N PHE A 107 -3.63 23.98 29.52
CA PHE A 107 -3.91 25.08 30.43
C PHE A 107 -2.66 25.79 31.03
N GLU A 108 -1.45 25.55 30.49
CA GLU A 108 -0.19 26.15 31.00
C GLU A 108 -0.16 27.66 30.82
N ASN A 109 -0.92 28.23 29.90
CA ASN A 109 -1.08 29.65 29.70
C ASN A 109 -2.36 30.23 30.35
N GLY A 110 -2.79 29.66 31.49
CA GLY A 110 -4.00 30.06 32.20
C GLY A 110 -5.25 29.92 31.37
N SER A 111 -6.13 30.92 31.35
CA SER A 111 -7.40 30.86 30.61
C SER A 111 -7.30 31.26 29.13
N THR A 112 -6.11 31.40 28.57
CA THR A 112 -5.94 31.77 27.16
C THR A 112 -6.68 30.76 26.25
N GLY A 113 -7.57 31.25 25.39
CA GLY A 113 -8.40 30.40 24.51
C GLY A 113 -9.65 29.80 25.16
N TRP A 114 -9.80 29.96 26.49
CA TRP A 114 -10.91 29.38 27.27
C TRP A 114 -11.74 30.42 27.96
N ASN A 115 -13.05 30.15 28.04
CA ASN A 115 -14.01 30.96 28.77
C ASN A 115 -14.51 30.12 29.96
N LEU A 116 -14.37 30.68 31.16
CA LEU A 116 -14.70 30.00 32.41
C LEU A 116 -16.07 30.44 32.94
N GLY A 117 -16.97 29.47 33.10
CA GLY A 117 -18.20 29.66 33.83
C GLY A 117 -18.02 29.63 35.34
N SER A 118 -19.10 29.81 36.09
CA SER A 118 -19.07 29.77 37.56
C SER A 118 -18.55 28.44 38.08
N GLY A 119 -17.68 28.46 39.11
CA GLY A 119 -17.10 27.25 39.69
C GLY A 119 -15.95 26.64 38.93
N TRP A 120 -15.53 27.25 37.80
CA TRP A 120 -14.32 26.87 37.07
C TRP A 120 -13.17 27.79 37.43
N SER A 121 -12.00 27.19 37.59
CA SER A 121 -10.71 27.88 37.77
C SER A 121 -9.60 27.15 37.07
N ILE A 122 -8.53 27.86 36.71
CA ILE A 122 -7.30 27.23 36.16
C ILE A 122 -6.16 27.53 37.12
N VAL A 123 -5.51 26.47 37.61
CA VAL A 123 -4.47 26.58 38.60
C VAL A 123 -3.33 25.58 38.24
N SER A 124 -2.10 26.08 38.11
CA SER A 124 -0.93 25.26 37.85
C SER A 124 -1.07 24.33 36.63
N GLY A 125 -1.57 24.87 35.50
CA GLY A 125 -1.74 24.12 34.25
C GLY A 125 -2.91 23.12 34.24
N VAL A 126 -3.88 23.26 35.14
CA VAL A 126 -5.02 22.34 35.23
C VAL A 126 -6.32 23.12 35.39
N ALA A 127 -7.35 22.77 34.65
CA ALA A 127 -8.70 23.32 34.82
C ALA A 127 -9.43 22.52 35.90
N ILE A 128 -9.98 23.22 36.90
CA ILE A 128 -10.63 22.64 38.09
C ILE A 128 -12.09 23.11 38.15
N SER A 129 -13.01 22.18 38.37
CA SER A 129 -14.38 22.46 38.71
C SER A 129 -14.63 22.13 40.21
N ASP A 130 -15.29 23.02 40.92
CA ASP A 130 -15.52 22.92 42.38
C ASP A 130 -16.70 22.00 42.77
N GLY A 131 -17.46 21.49 41.82
CA GLY A 131 -18.60 20.61 42.04
C GLY A 131 -19.86 21.29 42.52
N VAL A 132 -19.84 22.62 42.72
CA VAL A 132 -20.95 23.36 43.26
C VAL A 132 -21.91 23.85 42.18
N SER A 133 -21.35 24.23 41.02
CA SER A 133 -22.15 24.81 39.95
C SER A 133 -22.72 23.73 39.02
N SER A 134 -24.07 23.69 38.95
CA SER A 134 -24.77 22.90 37.94
C SER A 134 -24.94 23.71 36.65
N ASN A 135 -24.84 23.07 35.50
CA ASN A 135 -24.93 23.70 34.16
C ASN A 135 -23.91 24.83 33.89
N SER A 136 -22.71 24.72 34.44
CA SER A 136 -21.63 25.66 34.18
C SER A 136 -20.69 25.11 33.13
N ASN A 137 -20.20 25.96 32.22
CA ASN A 137 -19.39 25.55 31.10
C ASN A 137 -17.96 26.12 31.19
N LEU A 138 -17.00 25.29 30.93
CA LEU A 138 -15.69 25.67 30.44
C LEU A 138 -15.72 25.47 28.91
N PHE A 139 -15.41 26.50 28.10
CA PHE A 139 -15.57 26.40 26.66
C PHE A 139 -14.55 27.21 25.88
N THR A 140 -14.27 26.73 24.65
CA THR A 140 -13.29 27.34 23.74
C THR A 140 -13.91 28.47 22.92
N ASN A 141 -13.06 29.24 22.22
CA ASN A 141 -13.49 30.05 21.10
C ASN A 141 -13.97 29.20 19.93
N PRO A 142 -14.76 29.72 18.98
CA PRO A 142 -15.21 28.98 17.81
C PRO A 142 -14.01 28.55 16.91
N PHE A 143 -13.98 27.33 16.44
CA PHE A 143 -12.89 26.82 15.59
C PHE A 143 -13.27 25.73 14.57
N PHE A 144 -14.55 25.35 14.47
CA PHE A 144 -14.97 24.29 13.55
C PHE A 144 -15.56 24.76 12.23
N SER A 145 -15.33 23.98 11.18
CA SER A 145 -16.16 23.92 9.98
C SER A 145 -17.31 22.93 10.16
N VAL A 146 -18.35 23.00 9.32
CA VAL A 146 -19.46 22.02 9.32
C VAL A 146 -18.98 20.67 8.81
N SER A 147 -19.51 19.61 9.39
CA SER A 147 -19.29 18.21 8.99
C SER A 147 -17.83 17.76 9.08
N THR A 148 -17.06 18.40 9.95
CA THR A 148 -15.69 17.97 10.26
C THR A 148 -15.73 16.84 11.27
N LEU A 149 -15.17 15.69 10.91
CA LEU A 149 -14.94 14.59 11.84
C LEU A 149 -13.68 14.88 12.65
N VAL A 150 -13.78 14.77 13.97
CA VAL A 150 -12.68 15.06 14.88
C VAL A 150 -12.44 13.93 15.87
N LYS A 151 -11.16 13.78 16.24
CA LYS A 151 -10.72 13.04 17.40
C LYS A 151 -10.51 14.03 18.53
N MET A 152 -11.11 13.76 19.68
CA MET A 152 -10.93 14.51 20.91
C MET A 152 -10.25 13.63 21.95
N THR A 153 -9.24 14.15 22.63
CA THR A 153 -8.66 13.53 23.83
C THR A 153 -8.80 14.47 25.03
N ILE A 154 -8.94 13.91 26.21
CA ILE A 154 -9.07 14.65 27.47
C ILE A 154 -8.62 13.78 28.65
N SER A 155 -7.91 14.39 29.59
CA SER A 155 -7.49 13.75 30.83
C SER A 155 -8.36 14.23 31.99
N ILE A 156 -8.90 13.31 32.77
CA ILE A 156 -9.67 13.60 33.99
C ILE A 156 -8.89 13.05 35.17
N THR A 157 -8.62 13.92 36.16
CA THR A 157 -7.97 13.57 37.41
C THR A 157 -8.73 14.14 38.60
N ASN A 158 -8.42 13.64 39.78
CA ASN A 158 -9.04 14.12 41.03
C ASN A 158 -10.57 14.13 41.01
N TYR A 159 -11.19 13.23 40.23
CA TYR A 159 -12.65 13.11 40.19
C TYR A 159 -13.21 12.71 41.55
N VAL A 160 -14.19 13.46 42.04
CA VAL A 160 -14.87 13.23 43.30
C VAL A 160 -16.36 12.92 43.09
N SER A 161 -17.05 13.71 42.27
CA SER A 161 -18.50 13.58 42.08
C SER A 161 -19.01 14.31 40.84
N GLY A 162 -20.29 14.10 40.52
CA GLY A 162 -20.97 14.76 39.42
C GLY A 162 -20.68 14.17 38.07
N SER A 163 -20.96 14.89 37.00
CA SER A 163 -20.62 14.47 35.64
C SER A 163 -20.17 15.65 34.79
N LEU A 164 -19.27 15.33 33.85
CA LEU A 164 -18.81 16.25 32.83
C LEU A 164 -19.43 15.84 31.49
N GLU A 165 -20.32 16.68 30.96
CA GLU A 165 -20.89 16.48 29.62
C GLU A 165 -20.04 17.20 28.58
N LEU A 166 -19.70 16.48 27.50
CA LEU A 166 -18.92 16.99 26.38
C LEU A 166 -19.84 17.38 25.22
N TYR A 167 -19.77 18.65 24.80
CA TYR A 167 -20.52 19.16 23.67
C TYR A 167 -19.60 19.66 22.58
N LEU A 168 -19.90 19.28 21.36
CA LEU A 168 -19.33 19.91 20.18
C LEU A 168 -20.45 20.74 19.54
N SER A 169 -20.30 22.08 19.54
CA SER A 169 -21.35 23.01 19.15
C SER A 169 -22.57 22.91 20.07
N SER A 170 -23.68 22.35 19.62
CA SER A 170 -24.92 22.22 20.40
C SER A 170 -25.28 20.77 20.74
N TYR A 171 -24.48 19.83 20.29
CA TYR A 171 -24.74 18.40 20.46
C TYR A 171 -23.86 17.79 21.55
N SER A 172 -24.50 17.16 22.55
CA SER A 172 -23.81 16.36 23.56
C SER A 172 -23.44 15.02 22.94
N PHE A 173 -22.20 14.67 23.03
CA PHE A 173 -21.71 13.40 22.46
C PHE A 173 -21.19 12.42 23.52
N GLU A 174 -20.86 12.90 24.72
CA GLU A 174 -20.32 12.02 25.75
C GLU A 174 -20.52 12.60 27.17
N THR A 175 -20.47 11.72 28.19
CA THR A 175 -20.53 12.05 29.60
C THR A 175 -19.51 11.29 30.41
N ILE A 176 -18.66 12.01 31.15
CA ILE A 176 -17.55 11.42 31.94
C ILE A 176 -17.89 11.51 33.43
N THR A 177 -17.67 10.39 34.14
CA THR A 177 -17.96 10.24 35.59
C THR A 177 -16.83 9.52 36.34
N ALA A 178 -15.61 9.54 35.82
CA ALA A 178 -14.45 8.90 36.48
C ALA A 178 -13.14 9.54 36.05
N ASN A 179 -12.07 9.23 36.78
CA ASN A 179 -10.70 9.52 36.33
C ASN A 179 -10.34 8.67 35.10
N GLY A 180 -9.54 9.21 34.20
CA GLY A 180 -9.02 8.48 33.03
C GLY A 180 -8.53 9.40 31.93
N GLU A 181 -7.86 8.77 30.97
CA GLU A 181 -7.57 9.33 29.65
C GLU A 181 -8.68 8.87 28.71
N TYR A 182 -9.33 9.81 28.07
CA TYR A 182 -10.47 9.50 27.19
C TYR A 182 -10.18 9.93 25.77
N THR A 183 -10.60 9.12 24.82
CA THR A 183 -10.55 9.43 23.40
C THR A 183 -11.93 9.23 22.78
N PHE A 184 -12.39 10.22 22.06
CA PHE A 184 -13.70 10.23 21.40
C PHE A 184 -13.58 10.65 19.95
N TYR A 185 -14.46 10.14 19.11
CA TYR A 185 -14.61 10.53 17.72
C TYR A 185 -16.03 11.06 17.52
N THR A 186 -16.15 12.27 16.97
CA THR A 186 -17.44 12.93 16.78
C THR A 186 -17.40 13.89 15.60
N THR A 187 -18.56 14.29 15.11
CA THR A 187 -18.68 15.23 13.99
C THR A 187 -19.24 16.56 14.48
N ALA A 188 -18.61 17.66 14.07
CA ALA A 188 -19.16 19.00 14.30
C ALA A 188 -20.44 19.19 13.48
N ASP A 189 -21.51 19.64 14.11
CA ASP A 189 -22.84 19.81 13.50
C ASP A 189 -23.09 21.21 12.91
N ARG A 190 -22.22 22.19 13.19
CA ARG A 190 -22.41 23.60 12.79
C ARG A 190 -21.09 24.32 12.50
N PRO A 191 -21.10 25.32 11.56
CA PRO A 191 -19.98 26.22 11.40
C PRO A 191 -19.81 27.12 12.63
N GLY A 192 -18.57 27.45 12.96
CA GLY A 192 -18.25 28.30 14.11
C GLY A 192 -18.51 27.63 15.45
N GLY A 193 -18.55 26.31 15.46
CA GLY A 193 -18.77 25.53 16.68
C GLY A 193 -17.65 25.63 17.68
N ARG A 194 -17.95 25.31 18.93
CA ARG A 194 -17.07 25.34 20.09
C ARG A 194 -17.10 24.01 20.81
N LEU A 195 -16.01 23.72 21.50
CA LEU A 195 -16.02 22.67 22.51
C LEU A 195 -16.57 23.27 23.82
N TYR A 196 -17.56 22.61 24.41
CA TYR A 196 -18.06 22.91 25.77
C TYR A 196 -17.83 21.69 26.66
N LEU A 197 -17.21 21.93 27.79
CA LEU A 197 -17.03 21.00 28.90
C LEU A 197 -18.01 21.46 29.97
N LYS A 198 -19.20 20.84 30.04
CA LYS A 198 -20.31 21.27 30.88
C LYS A 198 -20.32 20.49 32.19
N SER A 199 -20.17 21.20 33.27
CA SER A 199 -20.29 20.66 34.64
C SER A 199 -21.75 20.44 35.01
N LEU A 200 -22.11 19.21 35.39
CA LEU A 200 -23.30 18.88 36.14
C LEU A 200 -22.87 18.49 37.56
N ASN A 201 -22.52 19.49 38.34
CA ASN A 201 -21.93 19.33 39.69
C ASN A 201 -20.62 18.49 39.63
N PHE A 202 -19.91 18.54 38.49
CA PHE A 202 -18.63 17.88 38.31
C PHE A 202 -17.60 18.49 39.27
N ASN A 203 -17.00 17.64 40.11
CA ASN A 203 -15.92 17.98 41.01
C ASN A 203 -14.70 17.14 40.58
N GLY A 204 -13.71 17.80 39.99
CA GLY A 204 -12.56 17.14 39.43
C GLY A 204 -11.67 18.10 38.66
N SER A 205 -10.64 17.55 38.06
CA SER A 205 -9.64 18.30 37.31
C SER A 205 -9.59 17.79 35.85
N ILE A 206 -9.37 18.72 34.93
CA ILE A 206 -9.26 18.47 33.49
C ILE A 206 -7.91 18.97 33.00
N ASP A 207 -7.26 18.20 32.13
CA ASP A 207 -6.01 18.54 31.47
C ASP A 207 -5.91 17.89 30.08
N ASN A 208 -4.89 18.29 29.32
CA ASN A 208 -4.56 17.69 28.02
C ASN A 208 -5.73 17.57 27.04
N VAL A 209 -6.52 18.62 26.90
CA VAL A 209 -7.63 18.67 25.95
C VAL A 209 -7.08 18.91 24.56
N SER A 210 -7.25 17.95 23.67
CA SER A 210 -6.86 18.04 22.27
C SER A 210 -8.05 17.73 21.36
N VAL A 211 -8.17 18.46 20.27
CA VAL A 211 -9.16 18.20 19.21
C VAL A 211 -8.47 18.36 17.87
N ARG A 212 -8.51 17.32 17.06
CA ARG A 212 -7.89 17.28 15.73
C ARG A 212 -8.84 16.70 14.69
N GLU A 213 -8.78 17.22 13.47
CA GLU A 213 -9.49 16.61 12.35
C GLU A 213 -8.91 15.24 12.05
N VAL A 214 -9.78 14.29 11.69
CA VAL A 214 -9.40 12.93 11.27
C VAL A 214 -10.14 12.52 10.01
N ALA A 215 -9.70 11.43 9.37
CA ALA A 215 -10.26 10.95 8.11
C ALA A 215 -10.26 12.02 6.99
N GLN A 216 -9.31 12.94 7.04
CA GLN A 216 -9.10 13.88 5.94
C GLN A 216 -8.92 13.10 4.63
N ASP A 217 -9.40 13.66 3.53
CA ASP A 217 -9.46 13.05 2.20
C ASP A 217 -10.54 11.97 2.02
N TRP A 218 -11.22 11.54 3.09
CA TRP A 218 -12.28 10.54 3.02
C TRP A 218 -13.67 11.12 3.31
N THR A 219 -14.63 10.72 2.50
CA THR A 219 -16.06 10.96 2.77
C THR A 219 -16.65 9.69 3.37
N LEU A 220 -17.22 9.82 4.57
CA LEU A 220 -17.94 8.76 5.25
C LEU A 220 -19.44 8.91 5.02
N GLY A 221 -20.15 7.81 4.79
CA GLY A 221 -21.59 7.81 4.63
C GLY A 221 -22.27 6.60 5.27
N GLY A 222 -23.56 6.75 5.56
CA GLY A 222 -24.33 5.72 6.25
C GLY A 222 -23.93 5.58 7.73
N GLU A 223 -23.78 4.35 8.18
CA GLU A 223 -23.44 4.00 9.56
C GLU A 223 -21.96 3.61 9.69
N VAL A 224 -21.09 4.47 9.15
CA VAL A 224 -19.62 4.36 9.31
C VAL A 224 -19.17 5.38 10.33
N THR A 225 -18.39 4.92 11.30
CA THR A 225 -17.72 5.79 12.28
C THR A 225 -16.21 5.59 12.23
N MET A 226 -15.46 6.48 12.86
CA MET A 226 -14.00 6.38 12.94
C MET A 226 -13.57 6.11 14.37
N GLY A 227 -12.50 5.33 14.52
CA GLY A 227 -11.85 5.12 15.81
C GLY A 227 -10.51 4.39 15.61
N ASP A 228 -9.52 4.74 16.39
CA ASP A 228 -8.23 4.03 16.47
C ASP A 228 -7.58 3.70 15.11
N ASN A 229 -7.64 4.65 14.16
CA ASN A 229 -7.13 4.51 12.79
C ASN A 229 -7.89 3.44 11.97
N LEU A 230 -9.14 3.23 12.28
CA LEU A 230 -10.04 2.29 11.62
C LEU A 230 -11.32 3.00 11.19
N ALA A 231 -11.89 2.60 10.07
CA ALA A 231 -13.27 2.89 9.71
C ALA A 231 -14.16 1.74 10.20
N HIS A 232 -15.02 2.01 11.17
CA HIS A 232 -15.93 1.05 11.76
C HIS A 232 -17.23 1.00 10.95
N PHE A 233 -17.53 -0.16 10.40
CA PHE A 233 -18.78 -0.48 9.72
C PHE A 233 -19.64 -1.32 10.65
N GLU A 234 -20.63 -0.73 11.27
CA GLU A 234 -21.55 -1.44 12.17
C GLU A 234 -22.98 -0.99 11.96
N SER A 235 -23.89 -1.94 11.67
CA SER A 235 -25.31 -1.70 11.59
C SER A 235 -26.13 -2.96 11.70
N ASN A 236 -27.31 -2.82 12.30
CA ASN A 236 -28.36 -3.82 12.30
C ASN A 236 -29.42 -3.58 11.22
N THR A 237 -29.22 -2.61 10.36
CA THR A 237 -30.11 -2.25 9.27
C THR A 237 -29.42 -2.43 7.91
N ASN A 238 -30.20 -2.44 6.83
CA ASN A 238 -29.66 -2.53 5.47
C ASN A 238 -29.30 -1.14 4.92
N THR A 239 -28.54 -0.37 5.70
CA THR A 239 -28.12 0.98 5.31
C THR A 239 -26.92 0.90 4.36
N TYR A 240 -26.95 1.70 3.31
CA TYR A 240 -25.80 1.93 2.46
C TYR A 240 -24.73 2.70 3.22
N SER A 241 -23.63 2.04 3.54
CA SER A 241 -22.52 2.58 4.32
C SER A 241 -21.22 2.49 3.54
N TYR A 242 -20.43 3.54 3.55
CA TYR A 242 -19.23 3.63 2.73
C TYR A 242 -18.18 4.58 3.28
N VAL A 243 -16.93 4.34 2.88
CA VAL A 243 -15.84 5.32 2.84
C VAL A 243 -15.46 5.54 1.38
N ARG A 244 -15.30 6.81 0.98
CA ARG A 244 -15.09 7.20 -0.42
C ARG A 244 -14.02 8.28 -0.53
N GLN A 245 -13.22 8.19 -1.61
CA GLN A 245 -12.22 9.19 -1.98
C GLN A 245 -12.17 9.38 -3.49
N ASP A 246 -12.11 10.63 -3.95
CA ASP A 246 -11.82 10.97 -5.35
C ASP A 246 -10.34 10.70 -5.63
N ILE A 247 -10.06 9.83 -6.60
CA ILE A 247 -8.70 9.47 -7.02
C ILE A 247 -8.45 9.74 -8.50
N SER A 248 -9.29 10.51 -9.16
CA SER A 248 -9.16 10.81 -10.60
C SER A 248 -8.98 9.56 -11.48
N SER A 249 -9.75 8.51 -11.20
CA SER A 249 -9.66 7.21 -11.87
C SER A 249 -9.79 7.28 -13.40
N LEU A 250 -9.14 6.37 -14.14
CA LEU A 250 -9.12 6.33 -15.61
C LEU A 250 -9.56 4.98 -16.14
N THR A 251 -10.47 4.97 -17.12
CA THR A 251 -10.99 3.75 -17.78
C THR A 251 -9.92 2.93 -18.52
N SER A 252 -8.80 3.53 -18.87
CA SER A 252 -7.68 2.85 -19.52
C SER A 252 -6.75 2.11 -18.56
N LYS A 253 -6.98 2.21 -17.26
CA LYS A 253 -6.11 1.69 -16.22
C LYS A 253 -6.82 0.63 -15.39
N THR A 254 -6.08 -0.42 -15.02
CA THR A 254 -6.51 -1.40 -14.03
C THR A 254 -5.84 -1.07 -12.70
N TYR A 255 -6.61 -1.09 -11.63
CA TYR A 255 -6.13 -0.81 -10.28
C TYR A 255 -6.16 -2.09 -9.44
N LYS A 256 -5.03 -2.36 -8.77
CA LYS A 256 -4.96 -3.30 -7.66
C LYS A 256 -5.41 -2.58 -6.40
N ILE A 257 -6.42 -3.11 -5.77
CA ILE A 257 -7.01 -2.60 -4.54
C ILE A 257 -6.68 -3.57 -3.43
N GLN A 258 -6.10 -3.09 -2.36
CA GLN A 258 -5.88 -3.87 -1.14
C GLN A 258 -6.45 -3.14 0.06
N LEU A 259 -7.03 -3.87 0.99
CA LEU A 259 -7.49 -3.34 2.28
C LEU A 259 -7.32 -4.41 3.35
N GLU A 260 -7.19 -3.98 4.59
CA GLU A 260 -7.15 -4.85 5.76
C GLU A 260 -8.49 -4.77 6.49
N VAL A 261 -9.10 -5.93 6.71
CA VAL A 261 -10.29 -6.11 7.55
C VAL A 261 -9.85 -6.53 8.92
N LYS A 262 -10.40 -5.89 9.95
CA LYS A 262 -10.17 -6.21 11.37
C LYS A 262 -11.50 -6.36 12.11
N ASN A 263 -11.43 -7.00 13.26
CA ASN A 263 -12.57 -7.18 14.16
C ASN A 263 -13.81 -7.70 13.43
N TYR A 264 -13.62 -8.58 12.46
CA TYR A 264 -14.71 -9.08 11.64
C TYR A 264 -15.67 -9.97 12.46
N VAL A 265 -16.91 -9.59 12.50
CA VAL A 265 -18.00 -10.36 13.09
C VAL A 265 -18.97 -10.85 12.03
N SER A 266 -19.38 -9.97 11.12
CA SER A 266 -20.36 -10.28 10.08
C SER A 266 -20.35 -9.24 8.96
N GLY A 267 -20.96 -9.63 7.84
CA GLY A 267 -21.21 -8.72 6.73
C GLY A 267 -20.36 -9.02 5.51
N ALA A 268 -20.58 -8.27 4.46
CA ALA A 268 -19.84 -8.37 3.22
C ALA A 268 -19.21 -7.02 2.86
N VAL A 269 -18.03 -7.05 2.29
CA VAL A 269 -17.28 -5.86 1.87
C VAL A 269 -17.30 -5.79 0.35
N GLN A 270 -17.56 -4.62 -0.19
CA GLN A 270 -17.49 -4.33 -1.61
C GLN A 270 -16.47 -3.22 -1.85
N VAL A 271 -15.66 -3.37 -2.87
CA VAL A 271 -14.85 -2.29 -3.43
C VAL A 271 -15.42 -1.86 -4.77
N ALA A 272 -15.40 -0.58 -5.05
CA ALA A 272 -16.04 -0.03 -6.24
C ALA A 272 -15.30 1.20 -6.76
N PHE A 273 -15.51 1.48 -8.04
CA PHE A 273 -15.44 2.83 -8.60
C PHE A 273 -16.87 3.30 -8.80
N SER A 274 -17.26 4.38 -8.11
CA SER A 274 -18.62 4.89 -8.05
C SER A 274 -18.71 6.25 -8.73
N GLY A 275 -19.67 6.40 -9.64
CA GLY A 275 -19.85 7.63 -10.42
C GLY A 275 -20.90 7.45 -11.49
N ALA A 276 -20.61 7.97 -12.69
CA ALA A 276 -21.55 7.93 -13.83
C ALA A 276 -21.81 6.51 -14.34
N SER A 277 -20.84 5.61 -14.21
CA SER A 277 -20.94 4.22 -14.69
C SER A 277 -20.25 3.26 -13.69
N PRO A 278 -20.87 3.01 -12.54
CA PRO A 278 -20.21 2.34 -11.43
C PRO A 278 -19.84 0.89 -11.76
N ILE A 279 -18.65 0.47 -11.27
CA ILE A 279 -18.21 -0.93 -11.27
C ILE A 279 -17.83 -1.32 -9.85
N ALA A 280 -18.18 -2.54 -9.47
CA ALA A 280 -17.94 -3.03 -8.13
C ALA A 280 -17.57 -4.51 -8.10
N GLN A 281 -16.79 -4.89 -7.08
CA GLN A 281 -16.45 -6.27 -6.78
C GLN A 281 -16.70 -6.56 -5.31
N ASN A 282 -17.43 -7.65 -5.04
CA ASN A 282 -17.59 -8.16 -3.68
C ASN A 282 -16.32 -8.91 -3.28
N LEU A 283 -15.83 -8.63 -2.08
CA LEU A 283 -14.73 -9.37 -1.47
C LEU A 283 -15.30 -10.54 -0.66
N ASN A 284 -14.68 -11.70 -0.76
CA ASN A 284 -15.06 -12.88 0.02
C ASN A 284 -14.46 -12.78 1.44
N VAL A 285 -14.94 -11.82 2.21
CA VAL A 285 -14.50 -11.61 3.59
C VAL A 285 -15.23 -12.58 4.52
N SER A 286 -14.47 -13.26 5.36
CA SER A 286 -14.98 -14.18 6.37
C SER A 286 -14.22 -14.13 7.70
N THR A 287 -13.09 -13.44 7.72
CA THR A 287 -12.20 -13.28 8.88
C THR A 287 -11.41 -11.99 8.76
N ASP A 288 -10.68 -11.65 9.80
CA ASP A 288 -9.64 -10.63 9.74
C ASP A 288 -8.58 -11.02 8.70
N GLY A 289 -8.03 -10.03 8.00
CA GLY A 289 -6.98 -10.25 7.01
C GLY A 289 -6.90 -9.17 5.93
N VAL A 290 -5.94 -9.35 5.03
CA VAL A 290 -5.75 -8.47 3.86
C VAL A 290 -6.46 -9.08 2.66
N TYR A 291 -7.28 -8.27 2.02
CA TYR A 291 -8.06 -8.67 0.84
C TYR A 291 -7.63 -7.85 -0.38
N THR A 292 -7.63 -8.49 -1.54
CA THR A 292 -7.18 -7.89 -2.79
C THR A 292 -8.26 -8.01 -3.87
N ALA A 293 -8.45 -6.94 -4.63
CA ALA A 293 -9.29 -6.90 -5.81
C ALA A 293 -8.56 -6.21 -6.97
N TYR A 294 -9.02 -6.44 -8.19
CA TYR A 294 -8.54 -5.78 -9.39
C TYR A 294 -9.74 -5.22 -10.15
N LEU A 295 -9.78 -3.91 -10.36
CA LEU A 295 -10.88 -3.24 -11.04
C LEU A 295 -10.37 -2.26 -12.09
N THR A 296 -11.09 -2.18 -13.22
CA THR A 296 -10.92 -1.15 -14.22
C THR A 296 -12.16 -0.27 -14.21
N PRO A 297 -12.08 1.05 -13.97
CA PRO A 297 -13.23 1.95 -13.96
C PRO A 297 -13.96 1.95 -15.30
N ASN A 298 -15.28 2.08 -15.28
CA ASN A 298 -16.10 2.21 -16.48
C ASN A 298 -16.20 3.66 -16.97
N ALA A 299 -15.94 4.64 -16.12
CA ALA A 299 -15.88 6.05 -16.47
C ALA A 299 -14.65 6.71 -15.83
N ASN A 300 -14.11 7.76 -16.47
CA ASN A 300 -13.02 8.54 -15.90
C ASN A 300 -13.54 9.44 -14.78
N GLY A 301 -12.75 9.60 -13.73
CA GLY A 301 -13.08 10.44 -12.59
C GLY A 301 -14.14 9.84 -11.66
N ASP A 302 -14.38 8.53 -11.73
CA ASP A 302 -15.21 7.84 -10.72
C ASP A 302 -14.44 7.75 -9.41
N ASP A 303 -15.14 8.00 -8.29
CA ASP A 303 -14.59 7.89 -6.94
C ASP A 303 -14.28 6.44 -6.58
N PHE A 304 -13.18 6.23 -5.90
CA PHE A 304 -12.93 4.94 -5.24
C PHE A 304 -13.76 4.83 -3.94
N GLU A 305 -14.36 3.66 -3.72
CA GLU A 305 -15.26 3.40 -2.61
C GLU A 305 -15.02 2.02 -2.01
N VAL A 306 -14.97 1.96 -0.69
CA VAL A 306 -15.17 0.73 0.07
C VAL A 306 -16.53 0.84 0.72
N SER A 307 -17.41 -0.12 0.47
CA SER A 307 -18.79 -0.01 0.90
C SER A 307 -19.42 -1.34 1.27
N ARG A 308 -20.56 -1.18 1.88
CA ARG A 308 -21.53 -2.20 2.12
C ARG A 308 -22.82 -1.83 1.37
N ARG A 309 -22.80 -2.01 0.06
CA ARG A 309 -23.91 -1.65 -0.83
C ARG A 309 -24.77 -2.86 -1.18
N PHE A 310 -26.07 -2.81 -0.87
CA PHE A 310 -27.07 -3.80 -1.30
C PHE A 310 -26.79 -5.29 -0.99
N LEU A 311 -25.94 -5.57 -0.01
CA LEU A 311 -25.53 -6.94 0.29
C LEU A 311 -26.40 -7.64 1.33
N GLY A 312 -27.44 -6.96 1.87
CA GLY A 312 -28.44 -7.48 2.81
C GLY A 312 -27.88 -7.96 4.15
N GLY A 313 -28.65 -7.83 5.23
CA GLY A 313 -28.27 -8.30 6.58
C GLY A 313 -27.47 -7.32 7.42
N ASN A 314 -27.16 -7.71 8.63
CA ASN A 314 -26.32 -6.95 9.56
C ASN A 314 -24.85 -7.00 9.14
N PHE A 315 -24.11 -6.00 9.55
CA PHE A 315 -22.66 -5.98 9.36
C PHE A 315 -21.96 -5.41 10.59
N ASN A 316 -20.79 -5.94 10.88
CA ASN A 316 -19.89 -5.44 11.91
C ASN A 316 -18.47 -5.89 11.55
N PHE A 317 -17.65 -4.94 11.11
CA PHE A 317 -16.24 -5.10 10.78
C PHE A 317 -15.55 -3.74 10.68
N ASP A 318 -14.23 -3.76 10.74
CA ASP A 318 -13.40 -2.58 10.58
C ASP A 318 -12.55 -2.65 9.32
N ILE A 319 -12.28 -1.50 8.71
CA ILE A 319 -11.42 -1.35 7.55
C ILE A 319 -10.27 -0.40 7.86
N THR A 320 -9.06 -0.77 7.42
CA THR A 320 -7.86 0.08 7.44
C THR A 320 -6.91 -0.29 6.31
N ASN A 321 -5.77 0.41 6.23
CA ASN A 321 -4.68 0.12 5.29
C ASN A 321 -5.16 -0.06 3.84
N ILE A 322 -6.02 0.84 3.39
CA ILE A 322 -6.51 0.87 2.01
C ILE A 322 -5.37 1.32 1.09
N SER A 323 -5.15 0.54 0.04
CA SER A 323 -4.19 0.83 -1.01
C SER A 323 -4.84 0.66 -2.38
N VAL A 324 -4.67 1.62 -3.25
CA VAL A 324 -5.15 1.59 -4.65
C VAL A 324 -3.99 2.01 -5.53
N LYS A 325 -3.53 1.10 -6.39
CA LYS A 325 -2.37 1.33 -7.27
C LYS A 325 -2.66 0.83 -8.68
N GLU A 326 -2.25 1.59 -9.67
CA GLU A 326 -2.28 1.13 -11.06
C GLU A 326 -1.39 -0.12 -11.23
N VAL A 327 -1.85 -1.07 -12.02
CA VAL A 327 -1.10 -2.26 -12.43
C VAL A 327 -1.15 -2.43 -13.95
N GLY A 328 -0.18 -3.16 -14.49
CA GLY A 328 -0.09 -3.37 -15.93
C GLY A 328 0.29 -2.13 -16.72
N GLN A 329 1.01 -1.19 -16.11
CA GLN A 329 1.64 -0.09 -16.82
C GLN A 329 2.46 -0.67 -17.97
N ASP A 330 2.55 0.04 -19.08
CA ASP A 330 3.22 -0.38 -20.32
C ASP A 330 2.43 -1.40 -21.15
N TRP A 331 1.26 -1.88 -20.69
CA TRP A 331 0.43 -2.82 -21.41
C TRP A 331 -0.95 -2.23 -21.79
N THR A 332 -1.35 -2.44 -23.01
CA THR A 332 -2.72 -2.15 -23.45
C THR A 332 -3.47 -3.48 -23.59
N LEU A 333 -4.49 -3.66 -22.76
CA LEU A 333 -5.28 -4.89 -22.76
C LEU A 333 -6.27 -4.90 -23.93
N GLY A 334 -6.30 -5.99 -24.68
CA GLY A 334 -7.34 -6.25 -25.69
C GLY A 334 -8.63 -6.75 -25.03
N THR A 335 -9.68 -6.87 -25.84
CA THR A 335 -10.99 -7.40 -25.38
C THR A 335 -10.83 -8.80 -24.80
N GLY A 336 -11.36 -9.02 -23.59
CA GLY A 336 -11.35 -10.32 -22.91
C GLY A 336 -10.09 -10.61 -22.11
N TRP A 337 -9.14 -9.66 -22.02
CA TRP A 337 -7.98 -9.76 -21.15
C TRP A 337 -8.17 -8.94 -19.88
N SER A 338 -7.67 -9.45 -18.79
CA SER A 338 -7.64 -8.76 -17.49
C SER A 338 -6.33 -9.04 -16.77
N ILE A 339 -5.91 -8.13 -15.88
CA ILE A 339 -4.77 -8.30 -15.01
C ILE A 339 -5.28 -8.69 -13.63
N GLY A 340 -4.64 -9.70 -13.02
CA GLY A 340 -4.89 -10.13 -11.65
C GLY A 340 -3.72 -10.97 -11.14
N GLU A 341 -3.33 -10.78 -9.89
CA GLU A 341 -2.26 -11.54 -9.21
C GLU A 341 -1.00 -11.75 -10.06
N ASN A 342 -0.49 -10.69 -10.70
CA ASN A 342 0.70 -10.73 -11.57
C ASN A 342 0.54 -11.63 -12.83
N LYS A 343 -0.65 -11.70 -13.38
CA LYS A 343 -0.99 -12.49 -14.58
C LYS A 343 -1.84 -11.68 -15.55
#